data_822de4cb4bd43054c000a0738d9fa6bc
#
_entry.id   822de4cb4bd43054c000a0738d9fa6bc
#
_cell.length_a   1.000
_cell.length_b   1.000
_cell.length_c   1.000
_cell.angle_alpha   90.00
_cell.angle_beta   90.00
_cell.angle_gamma   90.00
#
_symmetry.space_group_name_H-M   'P 1'
#
loop_
_entity.id
_entity.type
_entity.pdbx_description
1 polymer ?
#
loop_
_entity_poly.entity_id
_entity_poly.type
_entity_poly.pdbx_seq_one_letter_code
_entity_poly.pdbx_strand_id
1 'polypeptide(L)'
;RGRALKTGEIQRASDKRYQYSYTDPMGRRRYIYANDIVTLREKEKRLIKAQLDGLDLYARGVASVNDTFDRYILMKQNLRPSTRSNYTYTYDNFVRDNFGRKKIADVKYSDVLQYYQYLLDEKDIALGTLDSIHTVLNPTFQLAVRDDIIRKNPATGVMTEVNKRFGKNRGIRHALTPEQQEAFMDYMATHPVYYHWWPTFVVLLGTGCRIGEALGLRWVDLDFDNRMISINHNLVYYPVGEDRTSMMHIS
;
A
#
# COMPACT_ATOMS: atom_id res chain seq x y z
N ARG A 1 38.16 39.18 1.65
CA ARG A 1 38.38 37.94 0.86
C ARG A 1 37.13 37.09 1.03
N GLY A 2 36.41 36.79 -0.09
CA GLY A 2 35.22 35.94 -0.07
C GLY A 2 35.58 34.52 0.36
N ARG A 3 34.68 33.84 1.09
CA ARG A 3 34.85 32.43 1.47
C ARG A 3 34.73 31.53 0.19
N ALA A 4 35.67 30.62 0.04
CA ALA A 4 35.62 29.65 -1.07
C ALA A 4 34.31 28.84 -1.05
N LEU A 5 33.69 28.62 -2.23
CA LEU A 5 32.52 27.79 -2.41
C LEU A 5 32.90 26.31 -2.34
N LYS A 6 32.05 25.50 -1.74
CA LYS A 6 32.20 24.05 -1.68
C LYS A 6 31.54 23.39 -2.90
N THR A 7 31.83 22.10 -3.09
CA THR A 7 31.15 21.28 -4.12
C THR A 7 29.64 21.34 -3.95
N GLY A 8 28.91 21.66 -5.01
CA GLY A 8 27.45 21.83 -5.00
C GLY A 8 26.98 23.24 -4.67
N GLU A 9 27.86 24.12 -4.14
CA GLU A 9 27.55 25.54 -3.90
C GLU A 9 27.90 26.36 -5.14
N ILE A 10 27.00 27.25 -5.57
CA ILE A 10 27.25 28.25 -6.60
C ILE A 10 26.64 29.60 -6.20
N GLN A 11 27.21 30.69 -6.70
CA GLN A 11 26.57 32.00 -6.64
C GLN A 11 25.95 32.30 -8.02
N ARG A 12 24.66 32.51 -8.06
CA ARG A 12 23.91 32.80 -9.29
C ARG A 12 24.28 34.17 -9.82
N ALA A 13 24.53 34.25 -11.13
CA ALA A 13 24.86 35.50 -11.78
C ALA A 13 23.67 36.46 -11.86
N SER A 14 22.43 35.91 -11.97
CA SER A 14 21.20 36.66 -12.18
C SER A 14 20.74 37.50 -10.98
N ASP A 15 20.79 36.93 -9.77
CA ASP A 15 20.25 37.55 -8.55
C ASP A 15 21.23 37.59 -7.39
N LYS A 16 22.49 37.19 -7.66
CA LYS A 16 23.61 37.14 -6.68
C LYS A 16 23.35 36.24 -5.48
N ARG A 17 22.22 35.50 -5.42
CA ARG A 17 21.94 34.54 -4.35
C ARG A 17 22.86 33.32 -4.44
N TYR A 18 23.15 32.74 -3.30
CA TYR A 18 23.85 31.46 -3.21
C TYR A 18 22.85 30.31 -3.36
N GLN A 19 23.25 29.29 -4.09
CA GLN A 19 22.49 28.06 -4.35
C GLN A 19 23.33 26.87 -3.98
N TYR A 20 22.72 25.89 -3.33
CA TYR A 20 23.29 24.55 -3.11
C TYR A 20 22.41 23.52 -3.80
N SER A 21 23.03 22.61 -4.57
CA SER A 21 22.33 21.51 -5.24
C SER A 21 22.64 20.19 -4.57
N TYR A 22 21.61 19.37 -4.38
CA TYR A 22 21.73 18.02 -3.80
C TYR A 22 20.74 17.08 -4.46
N THR A 23 20.96 15.77 -4.27
CA THR A 23 20.04 14.71 -4.70
C THR A 23 19.22 14.25 -3.51
N ASP A 24 17.89 14.26 -3.64
CA ASP A 24 17.01 13.77 -2.58
C ASP A 24 17.06 12.23 -2.51
N PRO A 25 16.52 11.59 -1.44
CA PRO A 25 16.50 10.13 -1.28
C PRO A 25 15.77 9.38 -2.41
N MET A 26 14.98 10.09 -3.22
CA MET A 26 14.26 9.55 -4.38
C MET A 26 15.02 9.77 -5.70
N GLY A 27 16.30 10.16 -5.65
CA GLY A 27 17.15 10.39 -6.82
C GLY A 27 16.90 11.69 -7.58
N ARG A 28 16.04 12.58 -7.09
CA ARG A 28 15.69 13.84 -7.76
C ARG A 28 16.62 14.96 -7.35
N ARG A 29 17.09 15.75 -8.33
CA ARG A 29 17.94 16.92 -8.08
C ARG A 29 17.12 18.07 -7.47
N ARG A 30 17.57 18.60 -6.33
CA ARG A 30 16.95 19.69 -5.57
C ARG A 30 17.90 20.83 -5.33
N TYR A 31 17.35 22.00 -5.00
CA TYR A 31 18.12 23.23 -4.80
C TYR A 31 17.61 23.97 -3.58
N ILE A 32 18.55 24.53 -2.78
CA ILE A 32 18.25 25.49 -1.72
C ILE A 32 18.96 26.81 -2.03
N TYR A 33 18.36 27.91 -1.58
CA TYR A 33 18.83 29.25 -1.87
C TYR A 33 18.97 30.05 -0.58
N ALA A 34 19.98 30.97 -0.55
CA ALA A 34 20.18 31.95 0.51
C ALA A 34 20.78 33.23 -0.05
N ASN A 35 20.59 34.34 0.65
CA ASN A 35 21.16 35.64 0.27
C ASN A 35 22.66 35.72 0.58
N ASP A 36 23.13 34.95 1.54
CA ASP A 36 24.53 34.88 1.95
C ASP A 36 25.00 33.43 2.16
N ILE A 37 26.32 33.23 2.13
CA ILE A 37 26.94 31.90 2.19
C ILE A 37 26.85 31.27 3.60
N VAL A 38 26.72 32.07 4.66
CA VAL A 38 26.62 31.54 6.03
C VAL A 38 25.26 30.91 6.22
N THR A 39 24.20 31.63 5.85
CA THR A 39 22.80 31.13 5.88
C THR A 39 22.62 29.92 4.93
N LEU A 40 23.30 29.90 3.76
CA LEU A 40 23.25 28.72 2.90
C LEU A 40 23.82 27.49 3.61
N ARG A 41 24.98 27.62 4.25
CA ARG A 41 25.64 26.51 4.96
C ARG A 41 24.90 26.06 6.23
N GLU A 42 24.19 26.95 6.89
CA GLU A 42 23.27 26.55 7.97
C GLU A 42 22.11 25.73 7.43
N LYS A 43 21.52 26.16 6.31
CA LYS A 43 20.47 25.40 5.62
C LYS A 43 20.98 24.04 5.12
N GLU A 44 22.20 24.00 4.58
CA GLU A 44 22.87 22.75 4.15
C GLU A 44 23.04 21.79 5.33
N LYS A 45 23.56 22.28 6.48
CA LYS A 45 23.70 21.46 7.70
C LYS A 45 22.38 20.89 8.20
N ARG A 46 21.33 21.73 8.22
CA ARG A 46 19.97 21.29 8.60
C ARG A 46 19.43 20.25 7.60
N LEU A 47 19.68 20.45 6.31
CA LEU A 47 19.31 19.53 5.26
C LEU A 47 20.00 18.17 5.43
N ILE A 48 21.34 18.15 5.62
CA ILE A 48 22.10 16.91 5.80
C ILE A 48 21.59 16.16 7.04
N LYS A 49 21.33 16.89 8.13
CA LYS A 49 20.72 16.30 9.33
C LYS A 49 19.34 15.73 9.05
N ALA A 50 18.47 16.49 8.37
CA ALA A 50 17.12 16.06 8.01
C ALA A 50 17.11 14.88 7.01
N GLN A 51 18.10 14.81 6.10
CA GLN A 51 18.29 13.64 5.21
C GLN A 51 18.71 12.40 5.99
N LEU A 52 19.63 12.54 6.94
CA LEU A 52 20.04 11.46 7.84
C LEU A 52 18.85 10.99 8.72
N ASP A 53 18.01 11.92 9.16
CA ASP A 53 16.81 11.65 9.95
C ASP A 53 15.60 11.24 9.06
N GLY A 54 15.73 11.30 7.72
CA GLY A 54 14.67 10.99 6.75
C GLY A 54 13.51 12.00 6.74
N LEU A 55 13.69 13.22 7.27
CA LEU A 55 12.65 14.25 7.47
C LEU A 55 12.67 15.38 6.42
N ASP A 56 13.62 15.40 5.49
CA ASP A 56 13.88 16.55 4.60
C ASP A 56 12.69 16.97 3.73
N LEU A 57 11.92 16.01 3.21
CA LEU A 57 10.76 16.31 2.35
C LEU A 57 9.65 17.03 3.10
N TYR A 58 9.53 16.78 4.38
CA TYR A 58 8.46 17.29 5.24
C TYR A 58 8.76 18.69 5.79
N ALA A 59 10.03 18.96 6.11
CA ALA A 59 10.47 20.27 6.62
C ALA A 59 10.17 21.44 5.67
N ARG A 60 9.86 21.16 4.39
CA ARG A 60 9.56 22.16 3.35
C ARG A 60 8.10 22.31 2.99
N GLY A 61 7.19 21.51 3.57
CA GLY A 61 5.77 21.50 3.21
C GLY A 61 5.50 21.07 1.76
N VAL A 62 6.46 20.39 1.12
CA VAL A 62 6.39 19.98 -0.30
C VAL A 62 6.04 18.50 -0.47
N ALA A 63 6.14 17.72 0.62
CA ALA A 63 5.86 16.28 0.59
C ALA A 63 4.45 16.00 0.06
N SER A 64 4.37 15.08 -0.89
CA SER A 64 3.09 14.57 -1.41
C SER A 64 2.58 13.41 -0.55
N VAL A 65 1.34 13.01 -0.80
CA VAL A 65 0.78 11.77 -0.21
C VAL A 65 1.60 10.56 -0.67
N ASN A 66 2.12 10.56 -1.92
CA ASN A 66 3.03 9.52 -2.43
C ASN A 66 4.31 9.42 -1.59
N ASP A 67 4.98 10.53 -1.35
CA ASP A 67 6.22 10.57 -0.56
C ASP A 67 5.99 10.00 0.85
N THR A 68 4.83 10.29 1.43
CA THR A 68 4.46 9.80 2.77
C THR A 68 4.13 8.30 2.76
N PHE A 69 3.44 7.82 1.73
CA PHE A 69 3.15 6.39 1.57
C PHE A 69 4.43 5.58 1.38
N ASP A 70 5.34 6.04 0.51
CA ASP A 70 6.61 5.36 0.26
C ASP A 70 7.44 5.25 1.55
N ARG A 71 7.45 6.33 2.36
CA ARG A 71 8.05 6.30 3.70
C ARG A 71 7.33 5.33 4.64
N TYR A 72 6.00 5.33 4.66
CA TYR A 72 5.20 4.42 5.47
C TYR A 72 5.53 2.95 5.18
N ILE A 73 5.60 2.57 3.91
CA ILE A 73 5.94 1.21 3.49
C ILE A 73 7.39 0.83 3.86
N LEU A 74 8.34 1.77 3.73
CA LEU A 74 9.74 1.54 4.13
C LEU A 74 9.87 1.30 5.64
N MET A 75 9.12 2.01 6.46
CA MET A 75 9.12 1.85 7.93
C MET A 75 8.47 0.55 8.39
N LYS A 76 7.57 -0.03 7.58
CA LYS A 76 6.86 -1.27 7.88
C LYS A 76 7.68 -2.51 7.51
N GLN A 77 8.85 -2.70 8.15
CA GLN A 77 9.78 -3.81 7.86
C GLN A 77 9.19 -5.19 8.20
N ASN A 78 8.29 -5.26 9.19
CA ASN A 78 7.70 -6.52 9.68
C ASN A 78 6.43 -6.97 8.92
N LEU A 79 6.07 -6.31 7.80
CA LEU A 79 4.96 -6.77 6.98
C LEU A 79 5.35 -8.07 6.25
N ARG A 80 4.42 -9.03 6.25
CA ARG A 80 4.55 -10.21 5.39
C ARG A 80 4.67 -9.76 3.92
N PRO A 81 5.48 -10.42 3.09
CA PRO A 81 5.68 -10.03 1.69
C PRO A 81 4.36 -9.89 0.91
N SER A 82 3.41 -10.80 1.10
CA SER A 82 2.08 -10.74 0.49
C SER A 82 1.28 -9.51 0.91
N THR A 83 1.34 -9.11 2.18
CA THR A 83 0.66 -7.90 2.68
C THR A 83 1.30 -6.64 2.09
N ARG A 84 2.65 -6.58 2.06
CA ARG A 84 3.38 -5.47 1.44
C ARG A 84 3.01 -5.32 -0.03
N SER A 85 3.02 -6.44 -0.77
CA SER A 85 2.64 -6.47 -2.18
C SER A 85 1.21 -5.98 -2.40
N ASN A 86 0.26 -6.43 -1.58
CA ASN A 86 -1.14 -6.00 -1.67
C ASN A 86 -1.31 -4.50 -1.35
N TYR A 87 -0.60 -3.97 -0.35
CA TYR A 87 -0.64 -2.54 -0.02
C TYR A 87 -0.09 -1.70 -1.17
N THR A 88 1.07 -2.09 -1.72
CA THR A 88 1.69 -1.41 -2.87
C THR A 88 0.79 -1.47 -4.09
N TYR A 89 0.24 -2.65 -4.41
CA TYR A 89 -0.70 -2.84 -5.53
C TYR A 89 -1.93 -1.95 -5.38
N THR A 90 -2.57 -1.96 -4.21
CA THR A 90 -3.76 -1.12 -3.95
C THR A 90 -3.44 0.36 -4.08
N TYR A 91 -2.32 0.81 -3.51
CA TYR A 91 -1.91 2.19 -3.58
C TYR A 91 -1.58 2.63 -5.02
N ASP A 92 -0.78 1.84 -5.73
CA ASP A 92 -0.33 2.17 -7.09
C ASP A 92 -1.49 2.24 -8.08
N ASN A 93 -2.45 1.30 -8.00
CA ASN A 93 -3.55 1.26 -8.96
C ASN A 93 -4.62 2.32 -8.70
N PHE A 94 -4.86 2.68 -7.45
CA PHE A 94 -5.98 3.57 -7.14
C PHE A 94 -5.57 4.97 -6.69
N VAL A 95 -4.39 5.17 -6.08
CA VAL A 95 -4.05 6.42 -5.41
C VAL A 95 -2.91 7.17 -6.08
N ARG A 96 -1.85 6.47 -6.52
CA ARG A 96 -0.55 7.04 -6.91
C ARG A 96 -0.65 8.14 -7.96
N ASP A 97 -1.39 7.91 -9.04
CA ASP A 97 -1.40 8.81 -10.19
C ASP A 97 -2.31 10.04 -10.04
N ASN A 98 -3.27 9.97 -9.13
CA ASN A 98 -4.26 11.03 -8.91
C ASN A 98 -4.07 11.68 -7.54
N PHE A 99 -4.74 11.13 -6.53
CA PHE A 99 -4.78 11.67 -5.17
C PHE A 99 -3.41 11.72 -4.51
N GLY A 100 -2.55 10.74 -4.82
CA GLY A 100 -1.20 10.62 -4.29
C GLY A 100 -0.27 11.79 -4.63
N ARG A 101 -0.56 12.54 -5.70
CA ARG A 101 0.24 13.72 -6.12
C ARG A 101 -0.07 14.98 -5.32
N LYS A 102 -1.17 15.01 -4.56
CA LYS A 102 -1.50 16.16 -3.71
C LYS A 102 -0.44 16.34 -2.62
N LYS A 103 -0.14 17.58 -2.26
CA LYS A 103 0.68 17.88 -1.08
C LYS A 103 -0.06 17.43 0.17
N ILE A 104 0.60 16.65 1.02
CA ILE A 104 -0.04 16.07 2.19
C ILE A 104 -0.54 17.14 3.18
N ALA A 105 0.19 18.25 3.30
CA ALA A 105 -0.18 19.37 4.16
C ALA A 105 -1.48 20.08 3.75
N ASP A 106 -1.84 19.99 2.47
CA ASP A 106 -3.01 20.68 1.92
C ASP A 106 -4.26 19.78 1.91
N VAL A 107 -4.10 18.46 2.16
CA VAL A 107 -5.22 17.50 2.14
C VAL A 107 -6.14 17.70 3.33
N LYS A 108 -7.43 17.88 3.03
CA LYS A 108 -8.51 18.04 4.00
C LYS A 108 -9.43 16.82 4.03
N TYR A 109 -10.24 16.72 5.08
CA TYR A 109 -11.29 15.69 5.19
C TYR A 109 -12.19 15.64 3.96
N SER A 110 -12.61 16.82 3.47
CA SER A 110 -13.45 16.93 2.26
C SER A 110 -12.78 16.38 1.01
N ASP A 111 -11.47 16.54 0.85
CA ASP A 111 -10.74 16.00 -0.29
C ASP A 111 -10.74 14.45 -0.29
N VAL A 112 -10.56 13.84 0.89
CA VAL A 112 -10.60 12.38 1.03
C VAL A 112 -12.02 11.87 0.77
N LEU A 113 -13.05 12.54 1.32
CA LEU A 113 -14.44 12.16 1.12
C LEU A 113 -14.84 12.26 -0.36
N GLN A 114 -14.54 13.38 -1.04
CA GLN A 114 -14.80 13.56 -2.46
C GLN A 114 -14.07 12.53 -3.33
N TYR A 115 -12.83 12.21 -2.97
CA TYR A 115 -12.06 11.21 -3.69
C TYR A 115 -12.68 9.81 -3.55
N TYR A 116 -13.16 9.44 -2.38
CA TYR A 116 -13.84 8.15 -2.16
C TYR A 116 -15.19 8.08 -2.90
N GLN A 117 -15.94 9.18 -2.91
CA GLN A 117 -17.17 9.27 -3.70
C GLN A 117 -16.88 9.16 -5.21
N TYR A 118 -15.87 9.85 -5.72
CA TYR A 118 -15.41 9.71 -7.11
C TYR A 118 -15.06 8.27 -7.48
N LEU A 119 -14.35 7.55 -6.59
CA LEU A 119 -13.99 6.16 -6.84
C LEU A 119 -15.23 5.24 -6.91
N LEU A 120 -16.24 5.49 -6.08
CA LEU A 120 -17.48 4.71 -6.07
C LEU A 120 -18.41 5.07 -7.22
N ASP A 121 -18.63 6.38 -7.46
CA ASP A 121 -19.63 6.86 -8.40
C ASP A 121 -19.11 6.83 -9.86
N GLU A 122 -17.83 7.20 -10.10
CA GLU A 122 -17.28 7.36 -11.45
C GLU A 122 -16.39 6.19 -11.89
N LYS A 123 -15.73 5.54 -10.93
CA LYS A 123 -14.85 4.37 -11.21
C LYS A 123 -15.53 3.05 -10.91
N ASP A 124 -16.75 3.07 -10.39
CA ASP A 124 -17.58 1.90 -10.07
C ASP A 124 -16.84 0.81 -9.28
N ILE A 125 -15.96 1.22 -8.36
CA ILE A 125 -15.26 0.27 -7.50
C ILE A 125 -16.17 -0.30 -6.42
N ALA A 126 -16.00 -1.57 -6.08
CA ALA A 126 -16.72 -2.17 -4.97
C ALA A 126 -16.33 -1.51 -3.62
N LEU A 127 -17.30 -1.41 -2.70
CA LEU A 127 -17.07 -0.85 -1.36
C LEU A 127 -15.94 -1.59 -0.60
N GLY A 128 -15.77 -2.92 -0.82
CA GLY A 128 -14.67 -3.69 -0.26
C GLY A 128 -13.29 -3.28 -0.80
N THR A 129 -13.22 -2.85 -2.07
CA THR A 129 -12.00 -2.28 -2.65
C THR A 129 -11.68 -0.94 -2.01
N LEU A 130 -12.71 -0.10 -1.77
CA LEU A 130 -12.54 1.16 -1.06
C LEU A 130 -12.07 0.96 0.38
N ASP A 131 -12.58 -0.06 1.10
CA ASP A 131 -12.09 -0.46 2.43
C ASP A 131 -10.56 -0.78 2.37
N SER A 132 -10.12 -1.46 1.31
CA SER A 132 -8.70 -1.77 1.11
C SER A 132 -7.86 -0.50 0.86
N ILE A 133 -8.37 0.45 0.06
CA ILE A 133 -7.73 1.75 -0.18
C ILE A 133 -7.64 2.54 1.13
N HIS A 134 -8.71 2.58 1.91
CA HIS A 134 -8.71 3.25 3.22
C HIS A 134 -7.72 2.61 4.20
N THR A 135 -7.59 1.27 4.19
CA THR A 135 -6.62 0.53 5.02
C THR A 135 -5.18 0.95 4.74
N VAL A 136 -4.89 1.48 3.56
CA VAL A 136 -3.57 1.98 3.17
C VAL A 136 -3.44 3.48 3.41
N LEU A 137 -4.44 4.28 3.05
CA LEU A 137 -4.40 5.75 3.16
C LEU A 137 -4.47 6.23 4.61
N ASN A 138 -5.34 5.66 5.43
CA ASN A 138 -5.52 6.09 6.81
C ASN A 138 -4.24 6.01 7.64
N PRO A 139 -3.48 4.88 7.67
CA PRO A 139 -2.21 4.85 8.39
C PRO A 139 -1.10 5.69 7.74
N THR A 140 -1.16 5.96 6.43
CA THR A 140 -0.26 6.90 5.76
C THR A 140 -0.44 8.31 6.32
N PHE A 141 -1.67 8.80 6.43
CA PHE A 141 -1.96 10.08 7.08
C PHE A 141 -1.67 10.06 8.59
N GLN A 142 -1.88 8.91 9.25
CA GLN A 142 -1.55 8.78 10.66
C GLN A 142 -0.04 8.89 10.92
N LEU A 143 0.79 8.41 10.00
CA LEU A 143 2.24 8.65 10.05
C LEU A 143 2.53 10.15 9.95
N ALA A 144 1.91 10.86 9.02
CA ALA A 144 2.09 12.31 8.87
C ALA A 144 1.67 13.11 10.12
N VAL A 145 0.66 12.62 10.86
CA VAL A 145 0.27 13.22 12.15
C VAL A 145 1.34 12.96 13.21
N ARG A 146 1.87 11.74 13.28
CA ARG A 146 2.92 11.37 14.27
C ARG A 146 4.25 12.09 14.01
N ASP A 147 4.51 12.41 12.75
CA ASP A 147 5.70 13.16 12.32
C ASP A 147 5.47 14.70 12.35
N ASP A 148 4.37 15.18 12.96
CA ASP A 148 3.98 16.59 13.09
C ASP A 148 3.87 17.36 11.75
N ILE A 149 3.64 16.65 10.64
CA ILE A 149 3.50 17.24 9.30
C ILE A 149 2.10 17.83 9.14
N ILE A 150 1.08 17.12 9.64
CA ILE A 150 -0.31 17.55 9.68
C ILE A 150 -0.87 17.40 11.09
N ARG A 151 -1.78 18.31 11.47
CA ARG A 151 -2.34 18.32 12.82
C ARG A 151 -3.36 17.22 13.10
N LYS A 152 -4.07 16.79 12.07
CA LYS A 152 -5.17 15.82 12.16
C LYS A 152 -5.14 14.92 10.93
N ASN A 153 -5.51 13.66 11.12
CA ASN A 153 -5.65 12.72 10.02
C ASN A 153 -6.93 13.01 9.23
N PRO A 154 -6.83 13.42 7.95
CA PRO A 154 -7.98 13.78 7.12
C PRO A 154 -8.86 12.58 6.72
N ALA A 155 -8.37 11.35 6.87
CA ALA A 155 -9.11 10.13 6.56
C ALA A 155 -9.99 9.65 7.74
N THR A 156 -9.80 10.22 8.95
CA THR A 156 -10.55 9.79 10.13
C THR A 156 -12.04 10.05 9.96
N GLY A 157 -12.85 9.00 10.11
CA GLY A 157 -14.32 9.08 10.04
C GLY A 157 -14.91 9.09 8.63
N VAL A 158 -14.11 9.22 7.57
CA VAL A 158 -14.59 9.26 6.18
C VAL A 158 -15.34 7.99 5.81
N MET A 159 -14.83 6.80 6.19
CA MET A 159 -15.52 5.53 5.90
C MET A 159 -16.87 5.41 6.61
N THR A 160 -17.03 6.03 7.78
CA THR A 160 -18.33 6.08 8.47
C THR A 160 -19.37 6.83 7.64
N GLU A 161 -18.97 7.97 7.03
CA GLU A 161 -19.84 8.76 6.16
C GLU A 161 -20.18 8.01 4.86
N VAL A 162 -19.18 7.42 4.23
CA VAL A 162 -19.35 6.59 3.02
C VAL A 162 -20.29 5.41 3.29
N ASN A 163 -20.10 4.70 4.40
CA ASN A 163 -20.93 3.54 4.76
C ASN A 163 -22.40 3.92 5.03
N LYS A 164 -22.69 5.13 5.52
CA LYS A 164 -24.08 5.60 5.65
C LYS A 164 -24.79 5.69 4.29
N ARG A 165 -24.07 6.13 3.25
CA ARG A 165 -24.62 6.29 1.90
C ARG A 165 -24.64 4.96 1.12
N PHE A 166 -23.55 4.21 1.14
CA PHE A 166 -23.31 3.06 0.27
C PHE A 166 -23.39 1.70 0.98
N GLY A 167 -23.31 1.66 2.31
CA GLY A 167 -23.19 0.42 3.09
C GLY A 167 -24.41 -0.47 3.12
N LYS A 168 -25.58 0.02 2.68
CA LYS A 168 -26.85 -0.75 2.68
C LYS A 168 -26.86 -1.89 1.65
N ASN A 169 -25.99 -1.88 0.68
CA ASN A 169 -25.94 -2.84 -0.43
C ASN A 169 -24.82 -3.89 -0.28
N ARG A 170 -24.30 -4.13 0.92
CA ARG A 170 -23.38 -5.25 1.14
C ARG A 170 -24.14 -6.56 0.94
N GLY A 171 -23.83 -7.28 -0.14
CA GLY A 171 -24.42 -8.60 -0.42
C GLY A 171 -24.20 -9.55 0.76
N ILE A 172 -25.26 -10.19 1.21
CA ILE A 172 -25.18 -11.23 2.24
C ILE A 172 -24.58 -12.47 1.58
N ARG A 173 -23.48 -12.98 2.12
CA ARG A 173 -22.89 -14.23 1.68
C ARG A 173 -23.60 -15.38 2.39
N HIS A 174 -24.13 -16.30 1.64
CA HIS A 174 -24.75 -17.51 2.16
C HIS A 174 -23.81 -18.71 1.94
N ALA A 175 -23.80 -19.63 2.89
CA ALA A 175 -23.21 -20.94 2.68
C ALA A 175 -24.09 -21.74 1.72
N LEU A 176 -23.50 -22.72 1.02
CA LEU A 176 -24.27 -23.68 0.24
C LEU A 176 -25.18 -24.48 1.16
N THR A 177 -26.42 -24.77 0.71
CA THR A 177 -27.24 -25.78 1.37
C THR A 177 -26.70 -27.18 1.06
N PRO A 178 -27.05 -28.21 1.85
CA PRO A 178 -26.63 -29.58 1.54
C PRO A 178 -26.99 -30.00 0.11
N GLU A 179 -28.19 -29.67 -0.36
CA GLU A 179 -28.68 -29.99 -1.69
C GLU A 179 -27.90 -29.28 -2.79
N GLN A 180 -27.54 -28.00 -2.54
CA GLN A 180 -26.70 -27.23 -3.48
C GLN A 180 -25.26 -27.76 -3.51
N GLN A 181 -24.75 -28.23 -2.38
CA GLN A 181 -23.42 -28.83 -2.30
C GLN A 181 -23.38 -30.15 -3.06
N GLU A 182 -24.40 -31.03 -2.90
CA GLU A 182 -24.52 -32.30 -3.62
C GLU A 182 -24.59 -32.05 -5.12
N ALA A 183 -25.52 -31.21 -5.57
CA ALA A 183 -25.67 -30.87 -6.99
C ALA A 183 -24.36 -30.26 -7.58
N PHE A 184 -23.65 -29.45 -6.84
CA PHE A 184 -22.35 -28.89 -7.27
C PHE A 184 -21.30 -30.01 -7.42
N MET A 185 -21.21 -30.92 -6.46
CA MET A 185 -20.24 -32.01 -6.47
C MET A 185 -20.52 -33.01 -7.59
N ASP A 186 -21.77 -33.34 -7.85
CA ASP A 186 -22.21 -34.22 -8.98
C ASP A 186 -21.88 -33.55 -10.32
N TYR A 187 -22.17 -32.26 -10.47
CA TYR A 187 -21.79 -31.51 -11.66
C TYR A 187 -20.27 -31.53 -11.88
N MET A 188 -19.47 -31.28 -10.85
CA MET A 188 -18.02 -31.29 -10.97
C MET A 188 -17.46 -32.67 -11.31
N ALA A 189 -18.06 -33.77 -10.77
CA ALA A 189 -17.62 -35.12 -11.01
C ALA A 189 -17.88 -35.59 -12.48
N THR A 190 -18.94 -35.09 -13.10
CA THR A 190 -19.42 -35.56 -14.40
C THR A 190 -19.10 -34.64 -15.57
N HIS A 191 -18.77 -33.35 -15.30
CA HIS A 191 -18.55 -32.35 -16.36
C HIS A 191 -17.20 -32.56 -17.07
N PRO A 192 -17.18 -32.69 -18.43
CA PRO A 192 -15.97 -33.06 -19.17
C PRO A 192 -14.79 -32.06 -19.07
N VAL A 193 -15.10 -30.80 -18.76
CA VAL A 193 -14.06 -29.77 -18.62
C VAL A 193 -13.62 -29.57 -17.16
N TYR A 194 -14.54 -29.71 -16.19
CA TYR A 194 -14.26 -29.36 -14.80
C TYR A 194 -13.97 -30.54 -13.88
N TYR A 195 -14.15 -31.81 -14.34
CA TYR A 195 -13.98 -33.00 -13.51
C TYR A 195 -12.61 -33.09 -12.81
N HIS A 196 -11.55 -32.53 -13.40
CA HIS A 196 -10.19 -32.54 -12.83
C HIS A 196 -10.06 -31.68 -11.57
N TRP A 197 -10.99 -30.74 -11.34
CA TRP A 197 -11.06 -29.96 -10.12
C TRP A 197 -11.86 -30.63 -9.00
N TRP A 198 -12.59 -31.69 -9.31
CA TRP A 198 -13.42 -32.40 -8.34
C TRP A 198 -12.66 -32.84 -7.08
N PRO A 199 -11.44 -33.44 -7.15
CA PRO A 199 -10.68 -33.82 -5.95
C PRO A 199 -10.35 -32.61 -5.06
N THR A 200 -10.07 -31.46 -5.65
CA THR A 200 -9.78 -30.22 -4.90
C THR A 200 -11.01 -29.78 -4.10
N PHE A 201 -12.20 -29.82 -4.70
CA PHE A 201 -13.42 -29.45 -3.98
C PHE A 201 -13.82 -30.47 -2.95
N VAL A 202 -13.55 -31.76 -3.15
CA VAL A 202 -13.72 -32.80 -2.12
C VAL A 202 -12.91 -32.46 -0.87
N VAL A 203 -11.64 -32.11 -1.06
CA VAL A 203 -10.78 -31.70 0.07
C VAL A 203 -11.29 -30.44 0.73
N LEU A 204 -11.62 -29.40 -0.04
CA LEU A 204 -12.09 -28.12 0.49
C LEU A 204 -13.38 -28.25 1.31
N LEU A 205 -14.37 -28.96 0.78
CA LEU A 205 -15.67 -29.14 1.43
C LEU A 205 -15.61 -30.14 2.59
N GLY A 206 -14.79 -31.18 2.45
CA GLY A 206 -14.64 -32.20 3.49
C GLY A 206 -13.82 -31.76 4.70
N THR A 207 -12.87 -30.83 4.51
CA THR A 207 -11.97 -30.36 5.56
C THR A 207 -12.26 -28.95 6.07
N GLY A 208 -12.95 -28.12 5.26
CA GLY A 208 -13.10 -26.69 5.54
C GLY A 208 -11.83 -25.87 5.39
N CYS A 209 -10.77 -26.43 4.77
CA CYS A 209 -9.52 -25.70 4.53
C CYS A 209 -9.74 -24.49 3.65
N ARG A 210 -8.92 -23.44 3.85
CA ARG A 210 -8.81 -22.36 2.87
C ARG A 210 -8.11 -22.87 1.61
N ILE A 211 -8.42 -22.26 0.46
CA ILE A 211 -7.85 -22.69 -0.83
C ILE A 211 -6.31 -22.74 -0.80
N GLY A 212 -5.66 -21.78 -0.19
CA GLY A 212 -4.19 -21.75 -0.08
C GLY A 212 -3.64 -22.86 0.83
N GLU A 213 -4.35 -23.23 1.90
CA GLU A 213 -4.02 -24.34 2.77
C GLU A 213 -4.14 -25.68 2.02
N ALA A 214 -5.26 -25.86 1.30
CA ALA A 214 -5.48 -27.07 0.49
C ALA A 214 -4.44 -27.21 -0.64
N LEU A 215 -4.13 -26.13 -1.37
CA LEU A 215 -3.12 -26.15 -2.43
C LEU A 215 -1.68 -26.28 -1.89
N GLY A 216 -1.46 -25.97 -0.63
CA GLY A 216 -0.18 -26.13 0.06
C GLY A 216 0.07 -27.55 0.57
N LEU A 217 -0.94 -28.43 0.63
CA LEU A 217 -0.80 -29.79 1.17
C LEU A 217 0.26 -30.60 0.42
N ARG A 218 1.09 -31.32 1.16
CA ARG A 218 2.10 -32.26 0.66
C ARG A 218 1.77 -33.67 1.13
N TRP A 219 2.30 -34.66 0.47
CA TRP A 219 2.12 -36.07 0.86
C TRP A 219 2.55 -36.36 2.30
N VAL A 220 3.58 -35.66 2.79
CA VAL A 220 4.07 -35.80 4.18
C VAL A 220 3.12 -35.24 5.24
N ASP A 221 2.14 -34.43 4.83
CA ASP A 221 1.14 -33.83 5.72
C ASP A 221 -0.08 -34.75 5.90
N LEU A 222 -0.11 -35.91 5.20
CA LEU A 222 -1.18 -36.90 5.23
C LEU A 222 -0.76 -38.13 6.05
N ASP A 223 -1.47 -38.38 7.13
CA ASP A 223 -1.34 -39.60 7.94
C ASP A 223 -2.54 -40.50 7.63
N PHE A 224 -2.32 -41.50 6.77
CA PHE A 224 -3.37 -42.41 6.34
C PHE A 224 -3.73 -43.44 7.43
N ASP A 225 -2.78 -43.81 8.30
CA ASP A 225 -2.99 -44.77 9.36
C ASP A 225 -3.93 -44.18 10.43
N ASN A 226 -3.70 -42.94 10.83
CA ASN A 226 -4.50 -42.21 11.81
C ASN A 226 -5.63 -41.39 11.17
N ARG A 227 -5.76 -41.37 9.84
CA ARG A 227 -6.75 -40.59 9.09
C ARG A 227 -6.70 -39.10 9.41
N MET A 228 -5.50 -38.55 9.49
CA MET A 228 -5.27 -37.14 9.85
C MET A 228 -4.61 -36.37 8.70
N ILE A 229 -4.95 -35.10 8.62
CA ILE A 229 -4.30 -34.11 7.73
C ILE A 229 -3.70 -33.02 8.59
N SER A 230 -2.40 -32.77 8.47
CA SER A 230 -1.71 -31.70 9.16
C SER A 230 -1.72 -30.42 8.31
N ILE A 231 -2.49 -29.40 8.75
CA ILE A 231 -2.58 -28.11 8.05
C ILE A 231 -1.69 -27.11 8.78
N ASN A 232 -0.44 -27.01 8.36
CA ASN A 232 0.57 -26.20 9.05
C ASN A 232 1.25 -25.16 8.16
N HIS A 233 0.88 -25.07 6.88
CA HIS A 233 1.40 -24.10 5.92
C HIS A 233 0.34 -23.73 4.88
N ASN A 234 0.65 -22.71 4.08
CA ASN A 234 -0.28 -22.11 3.13
C ASN A 234 0.48 -21.72 1.85
N LEU A 235 -0.09 -22.04 0.69
CA LEU A 235 0.43 -21.58 -0.59
C LEU A 235 -0.08 -20.16 -0.83
N VAL A 236 0.84 -19.21 -0.97
CA VAL A 236 0.53 -17.79 -1.18
C VAL A 236 1.05 -17.35 -2.53
N TYR A 237 0.24 -16.59 -3.25
CA TYR A 237 0.59 -16.05 -4.55
C TYR A 237 0.71 -14.52 -4.44
N TYR A 238 1.89 -13.98 -4.76
CA TYR A 238 2.13 -12.55 -4.83
C TYR A 238 3.26 -12.23 -5.81
N PRO A 239 3.25 -11.05 -6.46
CA PRO A 239 4.31 -10.63 -7.38
C PRO A 239 5.61 -10.35 -6.60
N VAL A 240 6.74 -10.80 -7.17
CA VAL A 240 8.08 -10.61 -6.63
C VAL A 240 8.96 -9.95 -7.69
N GLY A 241 9.82 -9.01 -7.25
CA GLY A 241 10.76 -8.29 -8.10
C GLY A 241 10.18 -7.07 -8.81
N GLU A 242 11.05 -6.34 -9.51
CA GLU A 242 10.69 -5.13 -10.25
C GLU A 242 9.77 -5.43 -11.44
N ASP A 243 9.94 -6.60 -12.07
CA ASP A 243 9.15 -7.07 -13.21
C ASP A 243 7.75 -7.57 -12.83
N ARG A 244 7.40 -7.55 -11.53
CA ARG A 244 6.12 -8.04 -10.99
C ARG A 244 5.73 -9.44 -11.48
N THR A 245 6.72 -10.28 -11.79
CA THR A 245 6.49 -11.69 -12.11
C THR A 245 5.91 -12.38 -10.90
N SER A 246 4.75 -13.01 -11.11
CA SER A 246 4.04 -13.68 -10.03
C SER A 246 4.74 -14.98 -9.68
N MET A 247 5.06 -15.18 -8.41
CA MET A 247 5.60 -16.43 -7.90
C MET A 247 4.74 -16.99 -6.78
N MET A 248 4.62 -18.32 -6.73
CA MET A 248 3.99 -19.02 -5.64
C MET A 248 4.98 -19.24 -4.50
N HIS A 249 4.57 -18.97 -3.28
CA HIS A 249 5.39 -19.15 -2.08
C HIS A 249 4.64 -20.00 -1.06
N ILE A 250 5.34 -20.92 -0.41
CA ILE A 250 4.84 -21.67 0.75
C ILE A 250 5.20 -20.87 2.00
N SER A 251 4.22 -20.51 2.82
CA SER A 251 4.41 -19.75 4.07
C SER A 251 3.84 -20.51 5.26
#